data_0d63c01f411cb5fca4c1ba9d94875b22
#
_entry.id   0d63c01f411cb5fca4c1ba9d94875b22
#
_cell.length_a   1.000
_cell.length_b   1.000
_cell.length_c   1.000
_cell.angle_alpha   90.00
_cell.angle_beta   90.00
_cell.angle_gamma   90.00
#
_symmetry.space_group_name_H-M   'P 1'
#
loop_
_entity.id
_entity.type
_entity.pdbx_description
1 polymer ?
#
loop_
_entity_poly.entity_id
_entity_poly.type
_entity_poly.pdbx_seq_one_letter_code
_entity_poly.pdbx_strand_id
1 'polypeptide(L)'
;MSEVNKSVGNDNAGASAGASAGTEVTNTSVSAGVEASAEVHAGVENTNQIGDVTISQEAHAEAEVHAEATTEAGWDGRNAYVDAHAEVGASAEVGASNSVEYGGVTNTTEVHAGAEAKAYVGASGQVGADGAEGHAGAMAGASVGVGASNSTYDKNGNGAEAGAGVSVGAQVGGEVGGGATMDDGV
;
A
#
# COMPACT_ATOMS: atom_id res chain seq x y z
N MET A 1 -11.50 5.55 -19.90
CA MET A 1 -10.27 5.25 -19.11
C MET A 1 -9.07 5.38 -20.02
N SER A 2 -8.07 6.08 -19.59
CA SER A 2 -6.76 6.14 -20.25
C SER A 2 -5.73 5.60 -19.27
N GLU A 3 -4.93 4.63 -19.73
CA GLU A 3 -3.92 3.98 -18.91
C GLU A 3 -2.59 4.00 -19.67
N VAL A 4 -1.51 4.31 -18.96
CA VAL A 4 -0.15 4.26 -19.49
C VAL A 4 0.70 3.52 -18.48
N ASN A 5 1.24 2.37 -18.88
CA ASN A 5 2.16 1.58 -18.06
C ASN A 5 3.46 1.37 -18.82
N LYS A 6 4.58 1.51 -18.13
CA LYS A 6 5.89 1.24 -18.65
C LYS A 6 6.74 0.55 -17.60
N SER A 7 7.37 -0.54 -18.01
CA SER A 7 8.34 -1.26 -17.17
C SER A 7 9.65 -1.46 -17.91
N VAL A 8 10.74 -1.47 -17.17
CA VAL A 8 12.10 -1.76 -17.67
C VAL A 8 12.81 -2.55 -16.59
N GLY A 9 13.49 -3.62 -16.97
CA GLY A 9 14.29 -4.41 -16.05
C GLY A 9 14.37 -5.88 -16.43
N ASN A 10 14.86 -6.66 -15.49
CA ASN A 10 14.92 -8.12 -15.51
C ASN A 10 14.57 -8.64 -14.11
N ASP A 11 14.67 -9.96 -13.89
CA ASP A 11 14.32 -10.60 -12.62
C ASP A 11 15.14 -10.09 -11.41
N ASN A 12 16.32 -9.50 -11.67
CA ASN A 12 17.22 -9.03 -10.62
C ASN A 12 17.15 -7.50 -10.37
N ALA A 13 16.68 -6.75 -11.34
CA ALA A 13 16.49 -5.30 -11.15
C ALA A 13 15.49 -4.77 -12.17
N GLY A 14 14.59 -3.95 -11.74
CA GLY A 14 13.57 -3.37 -12.58
C GLY A 14 13.02 -2.07 -12.03
N ALA A 15 12.36 -1.36 -12.92
CA ALA A 15 11.56 -0.19 -12.58
C ALA A 15 10.26 -0.24 -13.37
N SER A 16 9.16 0.07 -12.73
CA SER A 16 7.86 0.24 -13.34
C SER A 16 7.27 1.60 -13.01
N ALA A 17 6.50 2.13 -13.90
CA ALA A 17 5.71 3.33 -13.67
C ALA A 17 4.39 3.20 -14.41
N GLY A 18 3.31 3.55 -13.74
CA GLY A 18 1.96 3.52 -14.27
C GLY A 18 1.22 4.83 -13.98
N ALA A 19 0.32 5.18 -14.86
CA ALA A 19 -0.64 6.23 -14.61
C ALA A 19 -1.97 5.86 -15.26
N SER A 20 -3.05 6.03 -14.54
CA SER A 20 -4.40 5.85 -15.03
C SER A 20 -5.25 7.10 -14.80
N ALA A 21 -6.17 7.36 -15.69
CA ALA A 21 -7.18 8.38 -15.50
C ALA A 21 -8.51 7.88 -16.06
N GLY A 22 -9.59 8.09 -15.34
CA GLY A 22 -10.91 7.64 -15.71
C GLY A 22 -11.98 8.62 -15.32
N THR A 23 -13.04 8.65 -16.12
CA THR A 23 -14.29 9.31 -15.77
C THR A 23 -15.42 8.35 -16.01
N GLU A 24 -16.37 8.31 -15.11
CA GLU A 24 -17.61 7.58 -15.27
C GLU A 24 -18.79 8.54 -15.11
N VAL A 25 -19.76 8.41 -16.00
CA VAL A 25 -20.98 9.20 -15.94
C VAL A 25 -22.14 8.23 -15.97
N THR A 26 -22.95 8.26 -14.95
CA THR A 26 -24.22 7.53 -14.88
C THR A 26 -25.40 8.51 -15.00
N ASN A 27 -26.62 8.01 -14.89
CA ASN A 27 -27.80 8.88 -14.87
C ASN A 27 -27.91 9.73 -13.60
N THR A 28 -27.17 9.36 -12.56
CA THR A 28 -27.29 9.95 -11.22
C THR A 28 -25.96 10.41 -10.63
N SER A 29 -24.82 10.08 -11.24
CA SER A 29 -23.49 10.47 -10.73
C SER A 29 -22.47 10.72 -11.84
N VAL A 30 -21.48 11.50 -11.50
CA VAL A 30 -20.26 11.71 -12.28
C VAL A 30 -19.09 11.47 -11.35
N SER A 31 -18.19 10.57 -11.72
CA SER A 31 -16.94 10.33 -11.01
C SER A 31 -15.73 10.57 -11.92
N ALA A 32 -14.65 11.03 -11.35
CA ALA A 32 -13.36 11.15 -12.01
C ALA A 32 -12.25 10.71 -11.04
N GLY A 33 -11.29 9.96 -11.56
CA GLY A 33 -10.14 9.49 -10.79
C GLY A 33 -8.87 9.55 -11.61
N VAL A 34 -7.78 9.82 -10.92
CA VAL A 34 -6.41 9.70 -11.44
C VAL A 34 -5.58 8.92 -10.45
N GLU A 35 -4.75 8.04 -10.96
CA GLU A 35 -3.82 7.23 -10.19
C GLU A 35 -2.46 7.28 -10.88
N ALA A 36 -1.39 7.34 -10.09
CA ALA A 36 -0.03 7.20 -10.58
C ALA A 36 0.78 6.38 -9.60
N SER A 37 1.58 5.45 -10.10
CA SER A 37 2.49 4.64 -9.30
C SER A 37 3.84 4.53 -9.98
N ALA A 38 4.88 4.39 -9.17
CA ALA A 38 6.20 4.01 -9.64
C ALA A 38 6.86 3.09 -8.62
N GLU A 39 7.48 2.03 -9.10
CA GLU A 39 8.16 1.02 -8.32
C GLU A 39 9.55 0.81 -8.88
N VAL A 40 10.51 0.60 -8.00
CA VAL A 40 11.88 0.20 -8.33
C VAL A 40 12.25 -0.96 -7.44
N HIS A 41 12.75 -2.04 -8.03
CA HIS A 41 13.25 -3.18 -7.28
C HIS A 41 14.66 -3.56 -7.75
N ALA A 42 15.46 -4.06 -6.85
CA ALA A 42 16.75 -4.66 -7.12
C ALA A 42 16.98 -5.85 -6.19
N GLY A 43 17.49 -6.95 -6.73
CA GLY A 43 17.78 -8.15 -5.99
C GLY A 43 19.03 -8.85 -6.50
N VAL A 44 19.69 -9.56 -5.63
CA VAL A 44 20.79 -10.46 -5.96
C VAL A 44 20.56 -11.80 -5.26
N GLU A 45 20.74 -12.86 -6.00
CA GLU A 45 20.67 -14.22 -5.50
C GLU A 45 21.99 -14.95 -5.81
N ASN A 46 22.46 -15.73 -4.84
CA ASN A 46 23.62 -16.57 -4.99
C ASN A 46 23.36 -17.93 -4.35
N THR A 47 23.49 -18.99 -5.12
CA THR A 47 23.33 -20.35 -4.63
C THR A 47 24.62 -21.15 -4.85
N ASN A 48 25.11 -21.77 -3.80
CA ASN A 48 26.29 -22.61 -3.80
C ASN A 48 25.94 -24.01 -3.28
N GLN A 49 26.51 -25.04 -3.92
CA GLN A 49 26.36 -26.42 -3.48
C GLN A 49 27.75 -26.99 -3.10
N ILE A 50 27.82 -27.54 -1.91
CA ILE A 50 29.04 -28.16 -1.37
C ILE A 50 28.66 -29.59 -0.88
N GLY A 51 28.89 -30.60 -1.72
CA GLY A 51 28.40 -31.94 -1.45
C GLY A 51 26.87 -31.97 -1.42
N ASP A 52 26.31 -32.44 -0.31
CA ASP A 52 24.86 -32.56 -0.10
C ASP A 52 24.27 -31.30 0.59
N VAL A 53 25.05 -30.23 0.73
CA VAL A 53 24.63 -28.97 1.33
C VAL A 53 24.40 -27.93 0.24
N THR A 54 23.21 -27.36 0.23
CA THR A 54 22.88 -26.19 -0.61
C THR A 54 22.79 -24.94 0.27
N ILE A 55 23.48 -23.87 -0.13
CA ILE A 55 23.45 -22.57 0.55
C ILE A 55 22.93 -21.55 -0.45
N SER A 56 21.78 -20.94 -0.15
CA SER A 56 21.19 -19.86 -0.93
C SER A 56 21.22 -18.57 -0.13
N GLN A 57 21.66 -17.53 -0.78
CA GLN A 57 21.71 -16.17 -0.22
C GLN A 57 20.96 -15.22 -1.16
N GLU A 58 20.09 -14.45 -0.61
CA GLU A 58 19.31 -13.45 -1.34
C GLU A 58 19.40 -12.10 -0.63
N ALA A 59 19.44 -11.05 -1.40
CA ALA A 59 19.24 -9.70 -0.90
C ALA A 59 18.38 -8.92 -1.90
N HIS A 60 17.39 -8.19 -1.40
CA HIS A 60 16.49 -7.39 -2.20
C HIS A 60 16.31 -5.99 -1.62
N ALA A 61 15.98 -5.07 -2.49
CA ALA A 61 15.57 -3.72 -2.14
C ALA A 61 14.43 -3.30 -3.06
N GLU A 62 13.40 -2.73 -2.48
CA GLU A 62 12.22 -2.24 -3.17
C GLU A 62 11.88 -0.84 -2.70
N ALA A 63 11.43 -0.01 -3.62
CA ALA A 63 10.87 1.30 -3.30
C ALA A 63 9.67 1.56 -4.19
N GLU A 64 8.58 1.99 -3.59
CA GLU A 64 7.33 2.31 -4.25
C GLU A 64 6.89 3.72 -3.89
N VAL A 65 6.31 4.41 -4.85
CA VAL A 65 5.54 5.64 -4.63
C VAL A 65 4.21 5.52 -5.37
N HIS A 66 3.14 5.96 -4.73
CA HIS A 66 1.83 6.04 -5.35
C HIS A 66 1.14 7.36 -5.03
N ALA A 67 0.28 7.78 -5.91
CA ALA A 67 -0.61 8.91 -5.72
C ALA A 67 -1.96 8.62 -6.37
N GLU A 68 -3.02 8.86 -5.64
CA GLU A 68 -4.38 8.69 -6.11
C GLU A 68 -5.19 9.95 -5.78
N ALA A 69 -6.08 10.33 -6.68
CA ALA A 69 -7.09 11.32 -6.41
C ALA A 69 -8.40 10.93 -7.09
N THR A 70 -9.48 10.96 -6.33
CA THR A 70 -10.83 10.64 -6.81
C THR A 70 -11.81 11.72 -6.43
N THR A 71 -12.78 11.97 -7.29
CA THR A 71 -13.90 12.84 -7.01
C THR A 71 -15.17 12.20 -7.52
N GLU A 72 -16.23 12.30 -6.76
CA GLU A 72 -17.56 11.87 -7.15
C GLU A 72 -18.58 12.97 -6.80
N ALA A 73 -19.56 13.17 -7.67
CA ALA A 73 -20.71 14.02 -7.40
C ALA A 73 -21.95 13.34 -7.97
N GLY A 74 -23.03 13.33 -7.22
CA GLY A 74 -24.22 12.61 -7.63
C GLY A 74 -25.50 13.03 -6.90
N TRP A 75 -26.55 12.30 -7.23
CA TRP A 75 -27.89 12.44 -6.66
C TRP A 75 -28.45 11.05 -6.35
N ASP A 76 -28.77 10.77 -5.08
CA ASP A 76 -29.27 9.48 -4.61
C ASP A 76 -30.80 9.34 -4.66
N GLY A 77 -31.50 10.32 -5.20
CA GLY A 77 -32.94 10.40 -5.25
C GLY A 77 -33.56 11.30 -4.16
N ARG A 78 -32.74 11.71 -3.16
CA ARG A 78 -33.14 12.61 -2.08
C ARG A 78 -32.13 13.74 -1.86
N ASN A 79 -30.84 13.40 -1.96
CA ASN A 79 -29.75 14.32 -1.65
C ASN A 79 -28.79 14.43 -2.83
N ALA A 80 -28.27 15.62 -3.06
CA ALA A 80 -27.06 15.83 -3.86
C ALA A 80 -25.85 15.61 -2.94
N TYR A 81 -24.85 14.87 -3.44
CA TYR A 81 -23.63 14.60 -2.70
C TYR A 81 -22.39 14.90 -3.54
N VAL A 82 -21.32 15.22 -2.85
CA VAL A 82 -19.97 15.35 -3.40
C VAL A 82 -19.00 14.65 -2.46
N ASP A 83 -18.11 13.87 -3.03
CA ASP A 83 -16.99 13.24 -2.34
C ASP A 83 -15.69 13.56 -3.08
N ALA A 84 -14.63 13.82 -2.37
CA ALA A 84 -13.30 14.03 -2.92
C ALA A 84 -12.26 13.42 -1.98
N HIS A 85 -11.36 12.63 -2.54
CA HIS A 85 -10.30 11.96 -1.82
C HIS A 85 -8.98 12.10 -2.59
N ALA A 86 -7.89 12.31 -1.88
CA ALA A 86 -6.56 12.22 -2.44
C ALA A 86 -5.61 11.56 -1.44
N GLU A 87 -4.80 10.64 -1.93
CA GLU A 87 -3.79 9.92 -1.16
C GLU A 87 -2.44 9.97 -1.89
N VAL A 88 -1.38 10.11 -1.11
CA VAL A 88 -0.01 9.91 -1.58
C VAL A 88 0.72 9.01 -0.59
N GLY A 89 1.50 8.07 -1.09
CA GLY A 89 2.28 7.15 -0.28
C GLY A 89 3.65 6.92 -0.89
N ALA A 90 4.59 6.60 -0.02
CA ALA A 90 5.89 6.10 -0.39
C ALA A 90 6.32 5.02 0.60
N SER A 91 6.89 3.94 0.09
CA SER A 91 7.48 2.87 0.88
C SER A 91 8.86 2.51 0.35
N ALA A 92 9.70 2.03 1.23
CA ALA A 92 10.97 1.44 0.87
C ALA A 92 11.24 0.25 1.79
N GLU A 93 11.69 -0.85 1.22
CA GLU A 93 12.03 -2.07 1.94
C GLU A 93 13.38 -2.59 1.47
N VAL A 94 14.16 -3.10 2.40
CA VAL A 94 15.37 -3.87 2.13
C VAL A 94 15.33 -5.15 2.94
N GLY A 95 15.71 -6.25 2.32
CA GLY A 95 15.75 -7.55 2.99
C GLY A 95 16.95 -8.37 2.55
N ALA A 96 17.34 -9.30 3.41
CA ALA A 96 18.32 -10.32 3.09
C ALA A 96 17.92 -11.64 3.73
N SER A 97 18.09 -12.73 3.00
CA SER A 97 17.88 -14.09 3.49
C SER A 97 19.12 -14.95 3.29
N ASN A 98 19.29 -15.89 4.19
CA ASN A 98 20.28 -16.98 4.06
C ASN A 98 19.57 -18.30 4.34
N SER A 99 19.61 -19.21 3.40
CA SER A 99 19.02 -20.55 3.51
C SER A 99 20.10 -21.62 3.39
N VAL A 100 20.05 -22.60 4.27
CA VAL A 100 20.94 -23.76 4.25
C VAL A 100 20.06 -25.02 4.22
N GLU A 101 20.22 -25.81 3.19
CA GLU A 101 19.56 -27.11 3.05
C GLU A 101 20.57 -28.25 3.17
N TYR A 102 20.25 -29.22 4.03
CA TYR A 102 21.02 -30.43 4.22
C TYR A 102 20.11 -31.57 4.64
N GLY A 103 20.21 -32.73 3.97
CA GLY A 103 19.50 -33.96 4.33
C GLY A 103 17.96 -33.84 4.27
N GLY A 104 17.44 -32.89 3.50
CA GLY A 104 16.00 -32.61 3.38
C GLY A 104 15.46 -31.74 4.53
N VAL A 105 16.34 -31.06 5.27
CA VAL A 105 16.00 -30.03 6.24
C VAL A 105 16.54 -28.69 5.72
N THR A 106 15.69 -27.69 5.70
CA THR A 106 16.03 -26.31 5.31
C THR A 106 15.94 -25.40 6.53
N ASN A 107 17.01 -24.66 6.79
CA ASN A 107 17.04 -23.59 7.77
C ASN A 107 17.19 -22.26 7.03
N THR A 108 16.28 -21.33 7.25
CA THR A 108 16.32 -19.99 6.65
C THR A 108 16.37 -18.93 7.74
N THR A 109 17.29 -18.01 7.59
CA THR A 109 17.37 -16.79 8.41
C THR A 109 17.09 -15.60 7.50
N GLU A 110 16.18 -14.73 7.93
CA GLU A 110 15.76 -13.55 7.19
C GLU A 110 15.87 -12.31 8.06
N VAL A 111 16.27 -11.22 7.46
CA VAL A 111 16.27 -9.88 8.07
C VAL A 111 15.66 -8.90 7.09
N HIS A 112 14.84 -7.99 7.58
CA HIS A 112 14.24 -6.93 6.78
C HIS A 112 14.19 -5.61 7.53
N ALA A 113 14.20 -4.54 6.78
CA ALA A 113 13.98 -3.19 7.28
C ALA A 113 13.12 -2.43 6.26
N GLY A 114 12.12 -1.71 6.75
CA GLY A 114 11.19 -0.96 5.91
C GLY A 114 10.88 0.40 6.49
N ALA A 115 10.54 1.31 5.61
CA ALA A 115 10.03 2.64 5.92
C ALA A 115 8.80 2.92 5.05
N GLU A 116 7.81 3.55 5.65
CA GLU A 116 6.57 3.93 4.98
C GLU A 116 6.20 5.36 5.37
N ALA A 117 5.70 6.12 4.42
CA ALA A 117 5.10 7.43 4.65
C ALA A 117 3.82 7.55 3.83
N LYS A 118 2.74 7.99 4.47
CA LYS A 118 1.43 8.21 3.85
C LYS A 118 0.86 9.54 4.25
N ALA A 119 0.17 10.18 3.30
CA ALA A 119 -0.66 11.33 3.59
C ALA A 119 -1.96 11.22 2.78
N TYR A 120 -3.08 11.50 3.43
CA TYR A 120 -4.35 11.57 2.75
C TYR A 120 -5.12 12.83 3.13
N VAL A 121 -5.96 13.28 2.22
CA VAL A 121 -6.94 14.34 2.43
C VAL A 121 -8.26 13.93 1.81
N GLY A 122 -9.36 14.12 2.53
CA GLY A 122 -10.70 13.83 2.06
C GLY A 122 -11.68 14.91 2.45
N ALA A 123 -12.67 15.13 1.61
CA ALA A 123 -13.81 15.99 1.90
C ALA A 123 -15.07 15.38 1.30
N SER A 124 -16.15 15.35 2.07
CA SER A 124 -17.47 14.92 1.63
C SER A 124 -18.53 15.91 2.04
N GLY A 125 -19.60 15.98 1.28
CA GLY A 125 -20.74 16.81 1.60
C GLY A 125 -22.01 16.32 0.94
N GLN A 126 -23.12 16.51 1.63
CA GLN A 126 -24.45 16.26 1.07
C GLN A 126 -25.42 17.36 1.43
N VAL A 127 -26.36 17.59 0.55
CA VAL A 127 -27.47 18.53 0.77
C VAL A 127 -28.75 17.97 0.14
N GLY A 128 -29.83 18.02 0.88
CA GLY A 128 -31.12 17.49 0.43
C GLY A 128 -32.29 17.85 1.33
N ALA A 129 -33.34 17.07 1.21
CA ALA A 129 -34.60 17.34 1.94
C ALA A 129 -34.43 17.23 3.48
N ASP A 130 -33.49 16.41 3.93
CA ASP A 130 -33.29 16.12 5.36
C ASP A 130 -32.26 17.08 6.00
N GLY A 131 -31.61 17.95 5.19
CA GLY A 131 -30.63 18.91 5.69
C GLY A 131 -29.36 18.99 4.85
N ALA A 132 -28.30 19.48 5.45
CA ALA A 132 -26.97 19.56 4.86
C ALA A 132 -25.92 19.03 5.85
N GLU A 133 -24.96 18.30 5.33
CA GLU A 133 -23.84 17.71 6.10
C GLU A 133 -22.54 17.84 5.31
N GLY A 134 -21.45 18.07 6.01
CA GLY A 134 -20.13 18.12 5.39
C GLY A 134 -19.04 17.67 6.36
N HIS A 135 -18.05 16.96 5.82
CA HIS A 135 -16.87 16.48 6.52
C HIS A 135 -15.61 16.81 5.71
N ALA A 136 -14.54 17.13 6.40
CA ALA A 136 -13.23 17.24 5.78
C ALA A 136 -12.17 16.73 6.78
N GLY A 137 -11.24 15.94 6.29
CA GLY A 137 -10.19 15.37 7.10
C GLY A 137 -8.86 15.30 6.35
N ALA A 138 -7.79 15.36 7.11
CA ALA A 138 -6.45 15.14 6.59
C ALA A 138 -5.63 14.34 7.61
N MET A 139 -4.80 13.42 7.12
CA MET A 139 -3.90 12.63 7.94
C MET A 139 -2.56 12.46 7.23
N ALA A 140 -1.49 12.51 7.99
CA ALA A 140 -0.17 12.14 7.51
C ALA A 140 0.54 11.28 8.56
N GLY A 141 1.28 10.29 8.11
CA GLY A 141 2.00 9.38 8.99
C GLY A 141 3.26 8.86 8.34
N ALA A 142 4.20 8.48 9.17
CA ALA A 142 5.40 7.77 8.74
C ALA A 142 5.77 6.71 9.78
N SER A 143 6.28 5.58 9.31
CA SER A 143 6.77 4.49 10.15
C SER A 143 8.07 3.92 9.60
N VAL A 144 8.90 3.40 10.49
CA VAL A 144 10.06 2.58 10.16
C VAL A 144 10.04 1.33 11.01
N GLY A 145 10.43 0.22 10.43
CA GLY A 145 10.47 -1.07 11.11
C GLY A 145 11.68 -1.89 10.71
N VAL A 146 12.11 -2.73 11.62
CA VAL A 146 13.11 -3.77 11.37
C VAL A 146 12.63 -5.08 11.95
N GLY A 147 12.92 -6.17 11.28
CA GLY A 147 12.57 -7.51 11.73
C GLY A 147 13.62 -8.53 11.36
N ALA A 148 13.63 -9.63 12.09
CA ALA A 148 14.41 -10.80 11.77
C ALA A 148 13.61 -12.04 12.12
N SER A 149 13.71 -13.07 11.28
CA SER A 149 13.12 -14.38 11.52
C SER A 149 14.11 -15.50 11.25
N ASN A 150 13.89 -16.62 11.89
CA ASN A 150 14.58 -17.89 11.58
C ASN A 150 13.55 -18.99 11.52
N SER A 151 13.58 -19.76 10.47
CA SER A 151 12.71 -20.90 10.27
C SER A 151 13.51 -22.16 9.95
N THR A 152 12.99 -23.31 10.37
CA THR A 152 13.56 -24.62 10.05
C THR A 152 12.43 -25.54 9.67
N TYR A 153 12.49 -26.14 8.48
CA TYR A 153 11.48 -27.06 7.97
C TYR A 153 12.11 -28.31 7.40
N ASP A 154 11.43 -29.45 7.58
CA ASP A 154 11.75 -30.68 6.88
C ASP A 154 11.11 -30.73 5.48
N LYS A 155 11.46 -31.69 4.67
CA LYS A 155 10.91 -31.90 3.33
C LYS A 155 9.40 -32.18 3.28
N ASN A 156 8.75 -32.41 4.41
CA ASN A 156 7.30 -32.59 4.53
C ASN A 156 6.58 -31.33 5.00
N GLY A 157 7.33 -30.25 5.22
CA GLY A 157 6.80 -28.98 5.72
C GLY A 157 6.62 -28.92 7.24
N ASN A 158 7.10 -29.91 7.99
CA ASN A 158 7.09 -29.84 9.45
C ASN A 158 8.27 -29.02 9.94
N GLY A 159 8.03 -28.07 10.78
CA GLY A 159 9.10 -27.19 11.24
C GLY A 159 8.67 -26.20 12.30
N ALA A 160 9.54 -25.26 12.57
CA ALA A 160 9.33 -24.18 13.50
C ALA A 160 9.89 -22.86 12.94
N GLU A 161 9.23 -21.79 13.29
CA GLU A 161 9.65 -20.43 12.98
C GLU A 161 9.65 -19.58 14.25
N ALA A 162 10.63 -18.71 14.36
CA ALA A 162 10.71 -17.70 15.40
C ALA A 162 11.19 -16.37 14.78
N GLY A 163 10.57 -15.29 15.15
CA GLY A 163 10.95 -13.97 14.65
C GLY A 163 10.71 -12.89 15.70
N ALA A 164 11.38 -11.77 15.50
CA ALA A 164 11.21 -10.58 16.30
C ALA A 164 11.32 -9.34 15.40
N GLY A 165 10.52 -8.32 15.70
CA GLY A 165 10.58 -7.06 14.99
C GLY A 165 10.23 -5.90 15.90
N VAL A 166 10.69 -4.73 15.52
CA VAL A 166 10.37 -3.46 16.17
C VAL A 166 9.98 -2.46 15.09
N SER A 167 8.87 -1.77 15.30
CA SER A 167 8.46 -0.65 14.47
C SER A 167 8.19 0.59 15.30
N VAL A 168 8.53 1.73 14.74
CA VAL A 168 8.25 3.05 15.31
C VAL A 168 7.59 3.90 14.24
N GLY A 169 6.48 4.53 14.60
CA GLY A 169 5.73 5.40 13.69
C GLY A 169 5.18 6.62 14.40
N ALA A 170 4.92 7.65 13.63
CA ALA A 170 4.23 8.85 14.05
C ALA A 170 3.11 9.17 13.06
N GLN A 171 1.97 9.59 13.59
CA GLN A 171 0.81 9.96 12.80
C GLN A 171 0.22 11.28 13.33
N VAL A 172 -0.13 12.15 12.41
CA VAL A 172 -0.80 13.42 12.71
C VAL A 172 -2.00 13.53 11.77
N GLY A 173 -3.16 13.87 12.32
CA GLY A 173 -4.36 14.04 11.52
C GLY A 173 -5.42 14.82 12.29
N GLY A 174 -6.40 15.29 11.56
CA GLY A 174 -7.56 15.98 12.10
C GLY A 174 -8.73 15.87 11.14
N GLU A 175 -9.91 15.87 11.71
CA GLU A 175 -11.18 15.86 11.01
C GLU A 175 -12.06 16.97 11.55
N VAL A 176 -12.78 17.62 10.65
CA VAL A 176 -13.83 18.57 10.99
C VAL A 176 -15.09 18.21 10.20
N GLY A 177 -16.20 18.23 10.87
CA GLY A 177 -17.50 17.96 10.25
C GLY A 177 -18.59 18.81 10.89
N GLY A 178 -19.63 19.08 10.14
CA GLY A 178 -20.79 19.80 10.62
C GLY A 178 -22.00 19.52 9.75
N GLY A 179 -23.17 19.59 10.35
CA GLY A 179 -24.43 19.35 9.68
C GLY A 179 -25.52 20.23 10.25
N ALA A 180 -26.52 20.50 9.44
CA ALA A 180 -27.78 21.12 9.85
C ALA A 180 -28.93 20.24 9.35
N THR A 181 -29.80 19.83 10.25
CA THR A 181 -31.06 19.13 9.92
C THR A 181 -32.17 20.14 9.71
N MET A 182 -32.97 19.92 8.68
CA MET A 182 -34.24 20.63 8.51
C MET A 182 -35.32 19.78 9.17
N ASP A 183 -35.87 20.29 10.27
CA ASP A 183 -37.04 19.69 10.87
C ASP A 183 -38.28 20.28 10.16
N ASP A 184 -38.97 19.47 9.39
CA ASP A 184 -40.28 19.82 8.85
C ASP A 184 -41.27 19.83 10.04
N GLY A 185 -41.27 20.96 10.76
CA GLY A 185 -42.21 21.18 11.85
C GLY A 185 -43.66 21.12 11.33
N VAL A 186 -44.36 20.06 11.72
CA VAL A 186 -45.80 19.89 11.56
C VAL A 186 -46.51 20.56 12.71
#